data_9195828cc77d7881e6b101ddb0e1e8a1
#
_entry.id   9195828cc77d7881e6b101ddb0e1e8a1
#
_cell.length_a   1.000
_cell.length_b   1.000
_cell.length_c   1.000
_cell.angle_alpha   90.00
_cell.angle_beta   90.00
_cell.angle_gamma   90.00
#
_symmetry.space_group_name_H-M   'P 1'
#
loop_
_entity.id
_entity.type
_entity.pdbx_description
1 polymer ?
#
loop_
_entity_poly.entity_id
_entity_poly.type
_entity_poly.pdbx_seq_one_letter_code
_entity_poly.pdbx_strand_id
1 'polypeptide(L)'
;VLWIVATLVIAERVGKAVRSPAKDTLLSHATAVTGRGKGFAVHEAMDQIGAITGPLLVAGMLALTHVNYLPTFAVLAVPGGATLLLLFWLRRHVPHPERYEHHDYTHGAADRPHKLSLPLPFWLYSGFTALTMIGFATFGVLSFHMVQRGVLPVPAVPIVYAAAMAADAVAALLSGWAYDRVGPRSLAALPIVGATVPMLAFTDSLPGIVLGALLWGAAVGIQESTLRAVVADLVPAPRRATAYGVYAAVLGTATAIGGALTGYLYGVSIPTLIAVVGVIQLVALITSAPTLLRHTGQV
;
A
#
# COMPACT_ATOMS: atom_id res chain seq x y z
N VAL A 1 -19.19 26.00 -0.20
CA VAL A 1 -19.26 24.56 -0.52
C VAL A 1 -17.86 23.96 -0.67
N LEU A 2 -16.93 24.58 -1.44
CA LEU A 2 -15.57 24.04 -1.69
C LEU A 2 -14.79 23.79 -0.38
N TRP A 3 -14.81 24.73 0.57
CA TRP A 3 -14.09 24.59 1.84
C TRP A 3 -14.65 23.46 2.72
N ILE A 4 -15.96 23.22 2.69
CA ILE A 4 -16.57 22.08 3.41
C ILE A 4 -16.07 20.77 2.84
N VAL A 5 -16.07 20.62 1.52
CA VAL A 5 -15.58 19.43 0.84
C VAL A 5 -14.09 19.21 1.14
N ALA A 6 -13.27 20.26 1.03
CA ALA A 6 -11.85 20.18 1.35
C ALA A 6 -11.60 19.75 2.80
N THR A 7 -12.35 20.33 3.75
CA THR A 7 -12.25 19.96 5.18
C THR A 7 -12.63 18.51 5.43
N LEU A 8 -13.71 18.01 4.80
CA LEU A 8 -14.12 16.62 4.93
C LEU A 8 -13.09 15.64 4.33
N VAL A 9 -12.51 15.98 3.19
CA VAL A 9 -11.43 15.17 2.57
C VAL A 9 -10.20 15.14 3.46
N ILE A 10 -9.79 16.29 4.01
CA ILE A 10 -8.66 16.36 4.95
C ILE A 10 -8.96 15.53 6.22
N ALA A 11 -10.15 15.66 6.79
CA ALA A 11 -10.57 14.92 7.97
C ALA A 11 -10.56 13.39 7.71
N GLU A 12 -11.02 12.94 6.55
CA GLU A 12 -10.94 11.53 6.12
C GLU A 12 -9.48 11.06 6.07
N ARG A 13 -8.58 11.85 5.45
CA ARG A 13 -7.16 11.51 5.34
C ARG A 13 -6.47 11.44 6.71
N VAL A 14 -6.77 12.39 7.60
CA VAL A 14 -6.27 12.37 8.98
C VAL A 14 -6.79 11.13 9.73
N GLY A 15 -8.08 10.83 9.62
CA GLY A 15 -8.68 9.63 10.22
C GLY A 15 -8.00 8.34 9.72
N LYS A 16 -7.74 8.23 8.41
CA LYS A 16 -7.02 7.11 7.82
C LYS A 16 -5.58 7.02 8.36
N ALA A 17 -4.87 8.14 8.45
CA ALA A 17 -3.49 8.18 8.95
C ALA A 17 -3.38 7.71 10.41
N VAL A 18 -4.35 8.05 11.27
CA VAL A 18 -4.40 7.61 12.67
C VAL A 18 -4.78 6.12 12.77
N ARG A 19 -5.74 5.67 11.96
CA ARG A 19 -6.24 4.29 11.99
C ARG A 19 -5.22 3.27 11.48
N SER A 20 -4.46 3.60 10.43
CA SER A 20 -3.61 2.62 9.73
C SER A 20 -2.55 1.97 10.62
N PRO A 21 -1.76 2.69 11.44
CA PRO A 21 -0.78 2.07 12.33
C PRO A 21 -1.40 1.13 13.36
N ALA A 22 -2.56 1.50 13.91
CA ALA A 22 -3.28 0.66 14.87
C ALA A 22 -3.78 -0.63 14.21
N LYS A 23 -4.37 -0.54 13.01
CA LYS A 23 -4.79 -1.68 12.20
C LYS A 23 -3.61 -2.62 11.91
N ASP A 24 -2.50 -2.09 11.43
CA ASP A 24 -1.34 -2.87 11.04
C ASP A 24 -0.70 -3.56 12.26
N THR A 25 -0.72 -2.92 13.42
CA THR A 25 -0.29 -3.54 14.69
C THR A 25 -1.18 -4.73 15.05
N LEU A 26 -2.50 -4.55 15.07
CA LEU A 26 -3.45 -5.64 15.34
C LEU A 26 -3.29 -6.80 14.36
N LEU A 27 -3.16 -6.50 13.08
CA LEU A 27 -2.96 -7.50 12.04
C LEU A 27 -1.65 -8.26 12.23
N SER A 28 -0.57 -7.58 12.63
CA SER A 28 0.73 -8.22 12.89
C SER A 28 0.68 -9.22 14.04
N HIS A 29 -0.17 -9.00 15.05
CA HIS A 29 -0.41 -9.95 16.14
C HIS A 29 -1.26 -11.13 15.66
N ALA A 30 -2.38 -10.85 15.00
CA ALA A 30 -3.31 -11.88 14.54
C ALA A 30 -2.70 -12.86 13.52
N THR A 31 -1.69 -12.42 12.76
CA THR A 31 -1.07 -13.22 11.69
C THR A 31 0.25 -13.87 12.06
N ALA A 32 0.69 -13.73 13.31
CA ALA A 32 1.95 -14.31 13.80
C ALA A 32 2.04 -15.83 13.60
N VAL A 33 0.90 -16.55 13.75
CA VAL A 33 0.83 -18.01 13.61
C VAL A 33 0.66 -18.48 12.17
N THR A 34 -0.04 -17.69 11.34
CA THR A 34 -0.42 -18.10 9.97
C THR A 34 0.61 -17.69 8.90
N GLY A 35 1.61 -16.91 9.28
CA GLY A 35 2.54 -16.25 8.39
C GLY A 35 2.13 -14.79 8.14
N ARG A 36 3.03 -13.86 8.44
CA ARG A 36 2.75 -12.43 8.32
C ARG A 36 2.55 -12.01 6.87
N GLY A 37 3.33 -12.55 5.94
CA GLY A 37 3.18 -12.29 4.52
C GLY A 37 1.78 -12.66 4.04
N LYS A 38 1.30 -13.87 4.34
CA LYS A 38 -0.05 -14.32 3.98
C LYS A 38 -1.13 -13.49 4.65
N GLY A 39 -0.97 -13.17 5.93
CA GLY A 39 -1.96 -12.41 6.68
C GLY A 39 -2.19 -11.01 6.12
N PHE A 40 -1.13 -10.26 5.87
CA PHE A 40 -1.22 -8.95 5.24
C PHE A 40 -1.71 -9.05 3.79
N ALA A 41 -1.31 -10.08 3.05
CA ALA A 41 -1.76 -10.30 1.68
C ALA A 41 -3.26 -10.58 1.57
N VAL A 42 -3.82 -11.43 2.46
CA VAL A 42 -5.26 -11.70 2.51
C VAL A 42 -6.02 -10.42 2.88
N HIS A 43 -5.53 -9.67 3.87
CA HIS A 43 -6.15 -8.40 4.24
C HIS A 43 -6.18 -7.42 3.06
N GLU A 44 -5.08 -7.29 2.34
CA GLU A 44 -4.98 -6.41 1.17
C GLU A 44 -5.94 -6.88 0.05
N ALA A 45 -5.97 -8.17 -0.26
CA ALA A 45 -6.89 -8.70 -1.25
C ALA A 45 -8.37 -8.42 -0.90
N MET A 46 -8.74 -8.48 0.39
CA MET A 46 -10.07 -8.11 0.85
C MET A 46 -10.33 -6.59 0.73
N ASP A 47 -9.34 -5.75 1.03
CA ASP A 47 -9.42 -4.30 0.82
C ASP A 47 -9.68 -3.98 -0.68
N GLN A 48 -9.02 -4.71 -1.60
CA GLN A 48 -9.21 -4.53 -3.03
C GLN A 48 -10.60 -4.97 -3.53
N ILE A 49 -11.21 -5.97 -2.92
CA ILE A 49 -12.63 -6.30 -3.19
C ILE A 49 -13.51 -5.07 -2.89
N GLY A 50 -13.27 -4.40 -1.76
CA GLY A 50 -13.97 -3.16 -1.41
C GLY A 50 -13.67 -2.01 -2.38
N ALA A 51 -12.40 -1.85 -2.77
CA ALA A 51 -11.95 -0.81 -3.71
C ALA A 51 -12.53 -0.98 -5.13
N ILE A 52 -12.89 -2.19 -5.53
CA ILE A 52 -13.55 -2.49 -6.80
C ILE A 52 -15.07 -2.35 -6.67
N THR A 53 -15.66 -2.96 -5.63
CA THR A 53 -17.11 -3.01 -5.48
C THR A 53 -17.74 -1.67 -5.13
N GLY A 54 -17.02 -0.81 -4.37
CA GLY A 54 -17.49 0.52 -4.00
C GLY A 54 -17.78 1.41 -5.22
N PRO A 55 -16.82 1.68 -6.09
CA PRO A 55 -17.03 2.46 -7.31
C PRO A 55 -18.06 1.85 -8.26
N LEU A 56 -18.10 0.51 -8.39
CA LEU A 56 -19.10 -0.16 -9.23
C LEU A 56 -20.52 0.01 -8.67
N LEU A 57 -20.68 -0.06 -7.35
CA LEU A 57 -21.97 0.20 -6.70
C LEU A 57 -22.42 1.65 -6.93
N VAL A 58 -21.48 2.61 -6.80
CA VAL A 58 -21.77 4.03 -7.09
C VAL A 58 -22.18 4.22 -8.55
N ALA A 59 -21.44 3.64 -9.49
CA ALA A 59 -21.73 3.74 -10.91
C ALA A 59 -23.11 3.13 -11.24
N GLY A 60 -23.41 1.94 -10.70
CA GLY A 60 -24.73 1.29 -10.86
C GLY A 60 -25.87 2.14 -10.29
N MET A 61 -25.70 2.70 -9.10
CA MET A 61 -26.69 3.58 -8.48
C MET A 61 -26.91 4.87 -9.26
N LEU A 62 -25.86 5.50 -9.76
CA LEU A 62 -25.97 6.70 -10.60
C LEU A 62 -26.75 6.40 -11.89
N ALA A 63 -26.51 5.25 -12.51
CA ALA A 63 -27.26 4.82 -13.70
C ALA A 63 -28.74 4.60 -13.38
N LEU A 64 -29.05 3.93 -12.26
CA LEU A 64 -30.44 3.65 -11.84
C LEU A 64 -31.20 4.90 -11.38
N THR A 65 -30.51 5.88 -10.78
CA THR A 65 -31.15 7.08 -10.22
C THR A 65 -31.08 8.30 -11.14
N HIS A 66 -30.73 8.11 -12.42
CA HIS A 66 -30.58 9.20 -13.39
C HIS A 66 -29.64 10.32 -12.86
N VAL A 67 -28.47 9.92 -12.36
CA VAL A 67 -27.41 10.82 -11.83
C VAL A 67 -27.82 11.55 -10.55
N ASN A 68 -28.67 10.97 -9.73
CA ASN A 68 -28.99 11.52 -8.41
C ASN A 68 -27.95 11.05 -7.36
N TYR A 69 -27.14 11.98 -6.87
CA TYR A 69 -26.06 11.69 -5.91
C TYR A 69 -26.56 11.37 -4.50
N LEU A 70 -27.72 11.90 -4.07
CA LEU A 70 -28.18 11.70 -2.70
C LEU A 70 -28.50 10.23 -2.38
N PRO A 71 -29.36 9.51 -3.13
CA PRO A 71 -29.59 8.08 -2.89
C PRO A 71 -28.33 7.25 -3.17
N THR A 72 -27.49 7.66 -4.13
CA THR A 72 -26.25 6.98 -4.47
C THR A 72 -25.29 6.93 -3.29
N PHE A 73 -25.06 8.07 -2.62
CA PHE A 73 -24.21 8.09 -1.44
C PHE A 73 -24.90 7.52 -0.18
N ALA A 74 -26.23 7.62 -0.09
CA ALA A 74 -26.98 7.03 1.02
C ALA A 74 -26.82 5.50 1.08
N VAL A 75 -26.74 4.82 -0.07
CA VAL A 75 -26.51 3.38 -0.13
C VAL A 75 -25.15 2.99 0.48
N LEU A 76 -24.12 3.84 0.41
CA LEU A 76 -22.82 3.59 1.03
C LEU A 76 -22.87 3.61 2.56
N ALA A 77 -23.92 4.17 3.16
CA ALA A 77 -24.12 4.11 4.61
C ALA A 77 -24.34 2.66 5.10
N VAL A 78 -24.84 1.77 4.24
CA VAL A 78 -25.08 0.34 4.58
C VAL A 78 -23.75 -0.38 4.87
N PRO A 79 -22.78 -0.48 3.94
CA PRO A 79 -21.50 -1.09 4.23
C PRO A 79 -20.70 -0.32 5.30
N GLY A 80 -20.82 1.01 5.36
CA GLY A 80 -20.21 1.81 6.41
C GLY A 80 -20.76 1.47 7.80
N GLY A 81 -22.08 1.38 7.95
CA GLY A 81 -22.73 0.96 9.18
C GLY A 81 -22.37 -0.48 9.58
N ALA A 82 -22.35 -1.40 8.61
CA ALA A 82 -21.92 -2.79 8.86
C ALA A 82 -20.47 -2.84 9.39
N THR A 83 -19.56 -2.04 8.83
CA THR A 83 -18.17 -1.95 9.31
C THR A 83 -18.10 -1.47 10.75
N LEU A 84 -18.86 -0.43 11.11
CA LEU A 84 -18.90 0.08 12.50
C LEU A 84 -19.48 -0.95 13.47
N LEU A 85 -20.53 -1.68 13.08
CA LEU A 85 -21.11 -2.75 13.90
C LEU A 85 -20.12 -3.90 14.10
N LEU A 86 -19.40 -4.31 13.05
CA LEU A 86 -18.37 -5.35 13.14
C LEU A 86 -17.20 -4.92 14.02
N LEU A 87 -16.73 -3.67 13.92
CA LEU A 87 -15.68 -3.15 14.80
C LEU A 87 -16.11 -3.11 16.26
N PHE A 88 -17.36 -2.71 16.52
CA PHE A 88 -17.90 -2.69 17.88
C PHE A 88 -18.07 -4.12 18.44
N TRP A 89 -18.53 -5.06 17.61
CA TRP A 89 -18.61 -6.48 17.95
C TRP A 89 -17.20 -7.04 18.26
N LEU A 90 -16.22 -6.78 17.39
CA LEU A 90 -14.84 -7.23 17.56
C LEU A 90 -14.23 -6.69 18.87
N ARG A 91 -14.42 -5.40 19.15
CA ARG A 91 -13.95 -4.79 20.40
C ARG A 91 -14.50 -5.47 21.65
N ARG A 92 -15.74 -5.96 21.58
CA ARG A 92 -16.37 -6.67 22.71
C ARG A 92 -15.89 -8.10 22.88
N HIS A 93 -15.60 -8.79 21.77
CA HIS A 93 -15.27 -10.22 21.79
C HIS A 93 -13.75 -10.49 21.82
N VAL A 94 -12.94 -9.53 21.39
CA VAL A 94 -11.48 -9.62 21.35
C VAL A 94 -10.85 -8.42 22.05
N PRO A 95 -10.98 -8.31 23.39
CA PRO A 95 -10.47 -7.16 24.14
C PRO A 95 -8.94 -7.13 24.23
N HIS A 96 -8.27 -8.28 24.07
CA HIS A 96 -6.82 -8.45 24.23
C HIS A 96 -6.21 -9.16 23.01
N PRO A 97 -6.04 -8.49 21.88
CA PRO A 97 -5.50 -9.11 20.66
C PRO A 97 -4.05 -9.59 20.83
N GLU A 98 -3.28 -9.01 21.73
CA GLU A 98 -1.91 -9.41 22.07
C GLU A 98 -1.81 -10.85 22.61
N ARG A 99 -2.87 -11.43 23.12
CA ARG A 99 -2.92 -12.81 23.62
C ARG A 99 -2.86 -13.87 22.52
N TYR A 100 -3.15 -13.48 21.28
CA TYR A 100 -3.08 -14.38 20.12
C TYR A 100 -1.66 -14.49 19.54
N GLU A 101 -0.72 -13.67 19.99
CA GLU A 101 0.68 -13.84 19.68
C GLU A 101 1.29 -14.88 20.63
N HIS A 102 1.80 -16.01 20.12
CA HIS A 102 2.48 -17.01 20.94
C HIS A 102 3.66 -16.36 21.64
N HIS A 103 3.68 -16.46 22.97
CA HIS A 103 4.75 -15.95 23.82
C HIS A 103 5.97 -16.86 23.71
N ASP A 104 6.75 -16.76 22.65
CA ASP A 104 8.15 -17.20 22.64
C ASP A 104 9.08 -16.15 23.28
N TYR A 105 8.53 -15.35 24.20
CA TYR A 105 9.37 -14.50 25.04
C TYR A 105 9.76 -15.30 26.26
N THR A 106 10.89 -16.03 26.16
CA THR A 106 11.66 -16.42 27.35
C THR A 106 11.76 -15.20 28.27
N HIS A 107 11.23 -15.37 29.48
CA HIS A 107 11.29 -14.43 30.57
C HIS A 107 12.74 -13.98 30.79
N GLY A 108 13.10 -12.76 30.40
CA GLY A 108 14.48 -12.28 30.57
C GLY A 108 14.72 -10.78 30.37
N ALA A 109 13.70 -9.99 29.99
CA ALA A 109 13.93 -8.56 29.72
C ALA A 109 12.78 -7.64 30.17
N ALA A 110 12.01 -8.00 31.17
CA ALA A 110 11.14 -7.07 31.87
C ALA A 110 11.99 -6.33 32.90
N ASP A 111 12.33 -5.09 32.67
CA ASP A 111 12.78 -4.07 33.62
C ASP A 111 14.04 -3.29 33.22
N ARG A 112 14.13 -2.89 31.99
CA ARG A 112 14.95 -1.71 31.72
C ARG A 112 14.11 -0.70 30.94
N PRO A 113 14.06 0.59 31.34
CA PRO A 113 13.50 1.63 30.50
C PRO A 113 14.37 1.75 29.24
N HIS A 114 14.10 0.90 28.25
CA HIS A 114 14.81 0.95 27.00
C HIS A 114 14.45 2.25 26.30
N LYS A 115 15.48 3.07 26.02
CA LYS A 115 15.39 4.18 25.07
C LYS A 115 14.47 3.76 23.91
N LEU A 116 13.51 4.59 23.59
CA LEU A 116 12.52 4.44 22.49
C LEU A 116 13.17 4.36 21.08
N SER A 117 14.39 3.84 20.96
CA SER A 117 15.10 3.75 19.69
C SER A 117 14.67 2.51 18.93
N LEU A 118 14.11 2.72 17.74
CA LEU A 118 13.86 1.65 16.78
C LEU A 118 15.19 1.09 16.27
N PRO A 119 15.28 -0.22 15.99
CA PRO A 119 16.51 -0.87 15.60
C PRO A 119 17.05 -0.36 14.25
N LEU A 120 18.37 -0.36 14.07
CA LEU A 120 19.00 0.07 12.81
C LEU A 120 18.44 -0.66 11.56
N PRO A 121 18.15 -1.97 11.58
CA PRO A 121 17.52 -2.64 10.44
C PRO A 121 16.19 -2.03 10.03
N PHE A 122 15.38 -1.55 10.98
CA PHE A 122 14.13 -0.84 10.68
C PHE A 122 14.39 0.46 9.91
N TRP A 123 15.41 1.24 10.29
CA TRP A 123 15.73 2.50 9.60
C TRP A 123 16.31 2.28 8.20
N LEU A 124 17.15 1.27 8.03
CA LEU A 124 17.67 0.88 6.71
C LEU A 124 16.52 0.42 5.81
N TYR A 125 15.60 -0.37 6.34
CA TYR A 125 14.41 -0.81 5.64
C TYR A 125 13.47 0.34 5.28
N SER A 126 13.22 1.25 6.21
CA SER A 126 12.42 2.46 5.96
C SER A 126 13.05 3.35 4.90
N GLY A 127 14.39 3.45 4.86
CA GLY A 127 15.13 4.15 3.81
C GLY A 127 14.96 3.49 2.43
N PHE A 128 15.03 2.16 2.35
CA PHE A 128 14.74 1.41 1.13
C PHE A 128 13.32 1.68 0.63
N THR A 129 12.33 1.60 1.53
CA THR A 129 10.93 1.88 1.20
C THR A 129 10.75 3.31 0.71
N ALA A 130 11.34 4.29 1.43
CA ALA A 130 11.27 5.69 1.03
C ALA A 130 11.82 5.91 -0.37
N LEU A 131 12.99 5.36 -0.65
CA LEU A 131 13.65 5.50 -1.96
C LEU A 131 12.81 4.88 -3.08
N THR A 132 12.29 3.68 -2.85
CA THR A 132 11.40 3.00 -3.81
C THR A 132 10.14 3.82 -4.08
N MET A 133 9.52 4.41 -3.04
CA MET A 133 8.30 5.22 -3.19
C MET A 133 8.55 6.57 -3.86
N ILE A 134 9.72 7.19 -3.65
CA ILE A 134 10.11 8.42 -4.38
C ILE A 134 10.24 8.14 -5.88
N GLY A 135 10.71 6.95 -6.27
CA GLY A 135 10.77 6.52 -7.66
C GLY A 135 9.49 5.86 -8.19
N PHE A 136 8.34 6.02 -7.51
CA PHE A 136 7.10 5.36 -7.90
C PHE A 136 6.07 6.35 -8.44
N ALA A 137 5.65 6.16 -9.71
CA ALA A 137 4.62 6.99 -10.33
C ALA A 137 3.25 6.73 -9.71
N THR A 138 2.45 7.77 -9.50
CA THR A 138 1.07 7.63 -9.01
C THR A 138 0.11 7.31 -10.15
N PHE A 139 -1.01 6.64 -9.85
CA PHE A 139 -2.07 6.41 -10.83
C PHE A 139 -2.63 7.73 -11.41
N GLY A 140 -2.57 8.81 -10.63
CA GLY A 140 -2.96 10.14 -11.10
C GLY A 140 -2.16 10.58 -12.32
N VAL A 141 -0.85 10.38 -12.33
CA VAL A 141 0.01 10.73 -13.50
C VAL A 141 -0.25 9.77 -14.66
N LEU A 142 -0.45 8.48 -14.39
CA LEU A 142 -0.81 7.48 -15.42
C LEU A 142 -2.15 7.84 -16.08
N SER A 143 -3.18 8.11 -15.29
CA SER A 143 -4.52 8.44 -15.80
C SER A 143 -4.52 9.76 -16.58
N PHE A 144 -3.73 10.75 -16.14
CA PHE A 144 -3.53 11.98 -16.87
C PHE A 144 -2.93 11.71 -18.25
N HIS A 145 -1.90 10.87 -18.33
CA HIS A 145 -1.29 10.49 -19.62
C HIS A 145 -2.30 9.80 -20.55
N MET A 146 -3.09 8.84 -20.05
CA MET A 146 -4.11 8.13 -20.82
C MET A 146 -5.06 9.07 -21.54
N VAL A 147 -5.52 10.11 -20.84
CA VAL A 147 -6.47 11.10 -21.36
C VAL A 147 -5.76 12.16 -22.21
N GLN A 148 -4.63 12.69 -21.76
CA GLN A 148 -3.87 13.75 -22.45
C GLN A 148 -3.41 13.30 -23.83
N ARG A 149 -3.02 12.04 -23.99
CA ARG A 149 -2.60 11.45 -25.28
C ARG A 149 -3.78 10.94 -26.11
N GLY A 150 -5.00 11.04 -25.61
CA GLY A 150 -6.19 10.59 -26.33
C GLY A 150 -6.25 9.07 -26.56
N VAL A 151 -5.46 8.27 -25.81
CA VAL A 151 -5.42 6.81 -25.94
C VAL A 151 -6.67 6.18 -25.33
N LEU A 152 -7.19 6.79 -24.24
CA LEU A 152 -8.42 6.36 -23.57
C LEU A 152 -9.34 7.55 -23.32
N PRO A 153 -10.66 7.38 -23.54
CA PRO A 153 -11.63 8.38 -23.13
C PRO A 153 -11.76 8.38 -21.60
N VAL A 154 -12.09 9.54 -21.04
CA VAL A 154 -12.23 9.73 -19.58
C VAL A 154 -13.07 8.65 -18.89
N PRO A 155 -14.24 8.20 -19.43
CA PRO A 155 -15.05 7.16 -18.79
C PRO A 155 -14.41 5.77 -18.75
N ALA A 156 -13.38 5.50 -19.55
CA ALA A 156 -12.68 4.21 -19.56
C ALA A 156 -11.56 4.14 -18.48
N VAL A 157 -11.09 5.27 -17.97
CA VAL A 157 -10.04 5.31 -16.93
C VAL A 157 -10.42 4.53 -15.68
N PRO A 158 -11.63 4.62 -15.12
CA PRO A 158 -12.03 3.81 -13.97
C PRO A 158 -12.00 2.29 -14.24
N ILE A 159 -12.22 1.85 -15.47
CA ILE A 159 -12.15 0.43 -15.85
C ILE A 159 -10.70 -0.05 -15.77
N VAL A 160 -9.77 0.73 -16.29
CA VAL A 160 -8.34 0.42 -16.19
C VAL A 160 -7.87 0.44 -14.73
N TYR A 161 -8.38 1.38 -13.92
CA TYR A 161 -8.11 1.40 -12.48
C TYR A 161 -8.63 0.14 -11.78
N ALA A 162 -9.86 -0.28 -12.07
CA ALA A 162 -10.43 -1.50 -11.50
C ALA A 162 -9.61 -2.76 -11.90
N ALA A 163 -9.15 -2.82 -13.14
CA ALA A 163 -8.25 -3.88 -13.59
C ALA A 163 -6.89 -3.84 -12.86
N ALA A 164 -6.33 -2.65 -12.63
CA ALA A 164 -5.13 -2.49 -11.84
C ALA A 164 -5.31 -2.94 -10.38
N MET A 165 -6.47 -2.66 -9.76
CA MET A 165 -6.80 -3.13 -8.41
C MET A 165 -7.00 -4.65 -8.34
N ALA A 166 -7.50 -5.26 -9.41
CA ALA A 166 -7.56 -6.72 -9.51
C ALA A 166 -6.14 -7.31 -9.59
N ALA A 167 -5.24 -6.70 -10.36
CA ALA A 167 -3.83 -7.10 -10.42
C ALA A 167 -3.11 -6.90 -9.07
N ASP A 168 -3.44 -5.83 -8.33
CA ASP A 168 -2.99 -5.57 -6.96
C ASP A 168 -3.37 -6.74 -6.04
N ALA A 169 -4.64 -7.13 -5.98
CA ALA A 169 -5.11 -8.23 -5.15
C ALA A 169 -4.35 -9.55 -5.44
N VAL A 170 -4.17 -9.87 -6.71
CA VAL A 170 -3.41 -11.07 -7.12
C VAL A 170 -1.95 -10.96 -6.71
N ALA A 171 -1.31 -9.82 -6.97
CA ALA A 171 0.09 -9.60 -6.64
C ALA A 171 0.32 -9.56 -5.11
N ALA A 172 -0.61 -9.02 -4.34
CA ALA A 172 -0.58 -9.06 -2.88
C ALA A 172 -0.53 -10.51 -2.36
N LEU A 173 -1.41 -11.38 -2.86
CA LEU A 173 -1.45 -12.79 -2.47
C LEU A 173 -0.17 -13.53 -2.87
N LEU A 174 0.31 -13.32 -4.10
CA LEU A 174 1.53 -13.95 -4.60
C LEU A 174 2.78 -13.48 -3.85
N SER A 175 2.89 -12.17 -3.59
CA SER A 175 4.03 -11.59 -2.89
C SER A 175 4.05 -11.98 -1.41
N GLY A 176 2.90 -12.03 -0.75
CA GLY A 176 2.79 -12.48 0.64
C GLY A 176 3.20 -13.95 0.79
N TRP A 177 2.75 -14.81 -0.14
CA TRP A 177 3.17 -16.21 -0.19
C TRP A 177 4.69 -16.34 -0.48
N ALA A 178 5.21 -15.54 -1.41
CA ALA A 178 6.64 -15.52 -1.71
C ALA A 178 7.45 -15.03 -0.50
N TYR A 179 6.96 -14.01 0.19
CA TYR A 179 7.60 -13.50 1.40
C TYR A 179 7.71 -14.57 2.50
N ASP A 180 6.65 -15.31 2.76
CA ASP A 180 6.65 -16.37 3.78
C ASP A 180 7.60 -17.54 3.41
N ARG A 181 7.97 -17.70 2.12
CA ARG A 181 8.89 -18.75 1.65
C ARG A 181 10.35 -18.32 1.53
N VAL A 182 10.59 -17.14 0.93
CA VAL A 182 11.94 -16.68 0.61
C VAL A 182 12.35 -15.44 1.42
N GLY A 183 11.47 -14.97 2.29
CA GLY A 183 11.70 -13.82 3.16
C GLY A 183 11.83 -12.49 2.41
N PRO A 184 12.55 -11.52 3.01
CA PRO A 184 12.70 -10.16 2.48
C PRO A 184 13.29 -10.08 1.06
N ARG A 185 13.91 -11.14 0.57
CA ARG A 185 14.44 -11.19 -0.82
C ARG A 185 13.35 -10.98 -1.88
N SER A 186 12.11 -11.38 -1.58
CA SER A 186 10.95 -11.17 -2.47
C SER A 186 10.72 -9.67 -2.76
N LEU A 187 11.14 -8.77 -1.87
CA LEU A 187 11.00 -7.33 -2.03
C LEU A 187 11.84 -6.74 -3.16
N ALA A 188 12.88 -7.44 -3.63
CA ALA A 188 13.66 -7.01 -4.80
C ALA A 188 12.80 -6.88 -6.07
N ALA A 189 11.66 -7.57 -6.12
CA ALA A 189 10.70 -7.45 -7.20
C ALA A 189 10.10 -6.02 -7.31
N LEU A 190 9.93 -5.33 -6.18
CA LEU A 190 9.26 -4.03 -6.16
C LEU A 190 10.00 -2.93 -6.93
N PRO A 191 11.32 -2.69 -6.72
CA PRO A 191 12.08 -1.73 -7.54
C PRO A 191 12.11 -2.12 -9.03
N ILE A 192 12.18 -3.42 -9.36
CA ILE A 192 12.20 -3.91 -10.73
C ILE A 192 10.87 -3.59 -11.43
N VAL A 193 9.75 -3.93 -10.78
CA VAL A 193 8.41 -3.61 -11.30
C VAL A 193 8.22 -2.10 -11.35
N GLY A 194 8.62 -1.36 -10.31
CA GLY A 194 8.52 0.10 -10.24
C GLY A 194 9.27 0.83 -11.37
N ALA A 195 10.45 0.30 -11.78
CA ALA A 195 11.20 0.82 -12.93
C ALA A 195 10.52 0.53 -14.27
N THR A 196 9.82 -0.61 -14.38
CA THR A 196 9.16 -1.05 -15.63
C THR A 196 7.84 -0.32 -15.88
N VAL A 197 7.13 0.07 -14.82
CA VAL A 197 5.83 0.76 -14.91
C VAL A 197 5.88 1.97 -15.85
N PRO A 198 6.76 2.98 -15.68
CA PRO A 198 6.74 4.15 -16.54
C PRO A 198 7.16 3.85 -18.00
N MET A 199 7.96 2.81 -18.21
CA MET A 199 8.36 2.40 -19.57
C MET A 199 7.17 1.91 -20.40
N LEU A 200 6.16 1.33 -19.76
CA LEU A 200 4.96 0.80 -20.41
C LEU A 200 3.78 1.77 -20.30
N ALA A 201 3.58 2.36 -19.13
CA ALA A 201 2.43 3.22 -18.85
C ALA A 201 2.45 4.56 -19.61
N PHE A 202 3.64 5.04 -20.00
CA PHE A 202 3.79 6.29 -20.75
C PHE A 202 4.06 6.09 -22.26
N THR A 203 3.53 4.99 -22.82
CA THR A 203 3.51 4.77 -24.26
C THR A 203 2.22 5.33 -24.88
N ASP A 204 2.22 5.57 -26.20
CA ASP A 204 1.02 6.01 -26.93
C ASP A 204 0.17 4.80 -27.41
N SER A 205 0.40 3.59 -26.89
CA SER A 205 -0.31 2.38 -27.27
C SER A 205 -1.23 1.87 -26.16
N LEU A 206 -2.46 1.51 -26.51
CA LEU A 206 -3.44 0.95 -25.55
C LEU A 206 -2.90 -0.29 -24.80
N PRO A 207 -2.28 -1.28 -25.48
CA PRO A 207 -1.73 -2.45 -24.78
C PRO A 207 -0.62 -2.07 -23.80
N GLY A 208 0.27 -1.15 -24.16
CA GLY A 208 1.35 -0.67 -23.28
C GLY A 208 0.80 0.00 -22.03
N ILE A 209 -0.15 0.92 -22.20
CA ILE A 209 -0.80 1.63 -21.09
C ILE A 209 -1.51 0.66 -20.15
N VAL A 210 -2.30 -0.28 -20.68
CA VAL A 210 -3.01 -1.27 -19.86
C VAL A 210 -2.02 -2.16 -19.10
N LEU A 211 -0.98 -2.66 -19.77
CA LEU A 211 0.04 -3.47 -19.11
C LEU A 211 0.80 -2.68 -18.05
N GLY A 212 1.14 -1.42 -18.33
CA GLY A 212 1.75 -0.51 -17.36
C GLY A 212 0.86 -0.27 -16.13
N ALA A 213 -0.45 -0.11 -16.33
CA ALA A 213 -1.41 0.05 -15.24
C ALA A 213 -1.58 -1.24 -14.41
N LEU A 214 -1.59 -2.41 -15.05
CA LEU A 214 -1.62 -3.70 -14.34
C LEU A 214 -0.34 -3.92 -13.52
N LEU A 215 0.83 -3.59 -14.07
CA LEU A 215 2.10 -3.65 -13.31
C LEU A 215 2.14 -2.64 -12.18
N TRP A 216 1.56 -1.45 -12.38
CA TRP A 216 1.40 -0.47 -11.31
C TRP A 216 0.54 -1.03 -10.18
N GLY A 217 -0.59 -1.63 -10.48
CA GLY A 217 -1.44 -2.31 -9.49
C GLY A 217 -0.68 -3.43 -8.79
N ALA A 218 0.04 -4.28 -9.54
CA ALA A 218 0.86 -5.34 -8.96
C ALA A 218 1.92 -4.80 -7.98
N ALA A 219 2.58 -3.68 -8.32
CA ALA A 219 3.53 -3.04 -7.42
C ALA A 219 2.86 -2.51 -6.14
N VAL A 220 1.65 -1.94 -6.26
CA VAL A 220 0.87 -1.51 -5.08
C VAL A 220 0.53 -2.70 -4.20
N GLY A 221 0.11 -3.83 -4.75
CA GLY A 221 -0.19 -5.05 -3.99
C GLY A 221 1.02 -5.61 -3.23
N ILE A 222 2.20 -5.63 -3.86
CA ILE A 222 3.46 -5.98 -3.16
C ILE A 222 3.74 -5.00 -2.02
N GLN A 223 3.53 -3.70 -2.25
CA GLN A 223 3.78 -2.64 -1.30
C GLN A 223 2.83 -2.73 -0.09
N GLU A 224 1.55 -2.86 -0.31
CA GLU A 224 0.54 -2.82 0.74
C GLU A 224 0.51 -4.10 1.59
N SER A 225 0.91 -5.24 1.03
CA SER A 225 1.00 -6.51 1.75
C SER A 225 2.38 -6.74 2.37
N THR A 226 3.40 -6.92 1.54
CA THR A 226 4.70 -7.46 1.96
C THR A 226 5.55 -6.44 2.70
N LEU A 227 5.52 -5.14 2.32
CA LEU A 227 6.29 -4.13 3.04
C LEU A 227 5.86 -3.98 4.49
N ARG A 228 4.58 -4.15 4.79
CA ARG A 228 4.07 -4.08 6.17
C ARG A 228 4.45 -5.31 7.00
N ALA A 229 4.50 -6.49 6.38
CA ALA A 229 4.90 -7.72 7.05
C ALA A 229 6.35 -7.63 7.59
N VAL A 230 7.27 -7.04 6.80
CA VAL A 230 8.67 -6.84 7.21
C VAL A 230 8.81 -5.98 8.47
N VAL A 231 7.99 -4.93 8.62
CA VAL A 231 8.02 -4.08 9.82
C VAL A 231 7.75 -4.92 11.08
N ALA A 232 6.79 -5.85 11.01
CA ALA A 232 6.47 -6.74 12.13
C ALA A 232 7.61 -7.71 12.47
N ASP A 233 8.43 -8.11 11.47
CA ASP A 233 9.57 -9.00 11.66
C ASP A 233 10.82 -8.27 12.20
N LEU A 234 10.97 -6.99 11.85
CA LEU A 234 12.11 -6.18 12.28
C LEU A 234 11.96 -5.59 13.68
N VAL A 235 10.73 -5.50 14.22
CA VAL A 235 10.46 -4.76 15.45
C VAL A 235 9.73 -5.62 16.46
N PRO A 236 10.23 -5.72 17.72
CA PRO A 236 9.54 -6.43 18.80
C PRO A 236 8.13 -5.91 19.06
N ALA A 237 7.22 -6.81 19.44
CA ALA A 237 5.80 -6.54 19.63
C ALA A 237 5.48 -5.26 20.41
N PRO A 238 6.14 -4.96 21.56
CA PRO A 238 5.84 -3.76 22.35
C PRO A 238 6.11 -2.43 21.63
N ARG A 239 6.88 -2.45 20.53
CA ARG A 239 7.27 -1.25 19.77
C ARG A 239 6.63 -1.18 18.39
N ARG A 240 5.85 -2.18 17.98
CA ARG A 240 5.26 -2.24 16.63
C ARG A 240 4.33 -1.07 16.33
N ALA A 241 3.52 -0.64 17.29
CA ALA A 241 2.63 0.51 17.10
C ALA A 241 3.42 1.79 16.74
N THR A 242 4.51 2.08 17.46
CA THR A 242 5.40 3.20 17.15
C THR A 242 6.09 3.02 15.80
N ALA A 243 6.58 1.80 15.51
CA ALA A 243 7.24 1.50 14.26
C ALA A 243 6.30 1.68 13.05
N TYR A 244 5.07 1.19 13.12
CA TYR A 244 4.07 1.40 12.07
C TYR A 244 3.70 2.87 11.90
N GLY A 245 3.64 3.66 13.00
CA GLY A 245 3.41 5.10 12.93
C GLY A 245 4.54 5.82 12.20
N VAL A 246 5.80 5.56 12.56
CA VAL A 246 6.97 6.12 11.88
C VAL A 246 7.04 5.67 10.44
N TYR A 247 6.83 4.38 10.19
CA TYR A 247 6.83 3.80 8.85
C TYR A 247 5.76 4.45 7.95
N ALA A 248 4.54 4.63 8.46
CA ALA A 248 3.46 5.29 7.71
C ALA A 248 3.81 6.75 7.37
N ALA A 249 4.47 7.47 8.28
CA ALA A 249 4.95 8.83 8.02
C ALA A 249 6.03 8.87 6.93
N VAL A 250 7.00 7.95 6.99
CA VAL A 250 8.05 7.81 5.96
C VAL A 250 7.43 7.46 4.61
N LEU A 251 6.56 6.45 4.57
CA LEU A 251 5.87 5.99 3.36
C LEU A 251 5.03 7.12 2.74
N GLY A 252 4.21 7.79 3.53
CA GLY A 252 3.34 8.87 3.07
C GLY A 252 4.14 10.06 2.50
N THR A 253 5.20 10.46 3.20
CA THR A 253 6.08 11.55 2.74
C THR A 253 6.81 11.18 1.45
N ALA A 254 7.37 9.97 1.37
CA ALA A 254 8.05 9.47 0.19
C ALA A 254 7.11 9.38 -1.03
N THR A 255 5.88 8.89 -0.83
CA THR A 255 4.85 8.82 -1.88
C THR A 255 4.44 10.22 -2.36
N ALA A 256 4.32 11.19 -1.45
CA ALA A 256 4.01 12.57 -1.83
C ALA A 256 5.14 13.20 -2.66
N ILE A 257 6.40 13.00 -2.25
CA ILE A 257 7.57 13.45 -3.01
C ILE A 257 7.62 12.76 -4.38
N GLY A 258 7.41 11.44 -4.45
CA GLY A 258 7.39 10.67 -5.68
C GLY A 258 6.30 11.12 -6.65
N GLY A 259 5.10 11.37 -6.14
CA GLY A 259 4.00 11.91 -6.93
C GLY A 259 4.30 13.30 -7.49
N ALA A 260 4.85 14.20 -6.67
CA ALA A 260 5.28 15.54 -7.11
C ALA A 260 6.42 15.46 -8.14
N LEU A 261 7.43 14.63 -7.88
CA LEU A 261 8.56 14.43 -8.78
C LEU A 261 8.12 13.88 -10.15
N THR A 262 7.33 12.80 -10.16
CA THR A 262 6.87 12.17 -11.39
C THR A 262 5.89 13.08 -12.15
N GLY A 263 5.03 13.82 -11.45
CA GLY A 263 4.16 14.83 -12.06
C GLY A 263 4.95 15.99 -12.71
N TYR A 264 5.96 16.50 -12.03
CA TYR A 264 6.85 17.55 -12.58
C TYR A 264 7.62 17.03 -13.79
N LEU A 265 8.27 15.88 -13.67
CA LEU A 265 9.06 15.28 -14.75
C LEU A 265 8.21 14.94 -15.98
N TYR A 266 6.95 14.57 -15.78
CA TYR A 266 6.01 14.34 -16.86
C TYR A 266 5.81 15.61 -17.70
N GLY A 267 5.73 16.78 -17.05
CA GLY A 267 5.63 18.07 -17.74
C GLY A 267 6.92 18.49 -18.49
N VAL A 268 8.08 17.96 -18.02
CA VAL A 268 9.38 18.26 -18.67
C VAL A 268 9.64 17.31 -19.84
N SER A 269 9.65 16.00 -19.60
CA SER A 269 9.96 15.01 -20.64
C SER A 269 9.69 13.59 -20.13
N ILE A 270 8.92 12.79 -20.86
CA ILE A 270 8.67 11.39 -20.54
C ILE A 270 9.97 10.56 -20.52
N PRO A 271 10.90 10.65 -21.48
CA PRO A 271 12.19 9.97 -21.39
C PRO A 271 12.99 10.33 -20.14
N THR A 272 12.98 11.60 -19.74
CA THR A 272 13.64 12.04 -18.48
C THR A 272 12.97 11.42 -17.26
N LEU A 273 11.64 11.37 -17.22
CA LEU A 273 10.89 10.72 -16.16
C LEU A 273 11.30 9.24 -16.04
N ILE A 274 11.29 8.50 -17.15
CA ILE A 274 11.66 7.07 -17.18
C ILE A 274 13.09 6.88 -16.68
N ALA A 275 14.04 7.71 -17.14
CA ALA A 275 15.44 7.63 -16.75
C ALA A 275 15.63 7.90 -15.26
N VAL A 276 15.01 8.97 -14.72
CA VAL A 276 15.11 9.33 -13.29
C VAL A 276 14.49 8.26 -12.41
N VAL A 277 13.29 7.79 -12.73
CA VAL A 277 12.65 6.69 -12.01
C VAL A 277 13.51 5.43 -12.06
N GLY A 278 14.04 5.06 -13.24
CA GLY A 278 14.92 3.92 -13.39
C GLY A 278 16.18 4.00 -12.51
N VAL A 279 16.82 5.18 -12.47
CA VAL A 279 18.00 5.41 -11.60
C VAL A 279 17.63 5.29 -10.12
N ILE A 280 16.52 5.89 -9.68
CA ILE A 280 16.10 5.81 -8.28
C ILE A 280 15.81 4.36 -7.89
N GLN A 281 15.10 3.60 -8.73
CA GLN A 281 14.78 2.19 -8.47
C GLN A 281 16.05 1.31 -8.48
N LEU A 282 17.01 1.59 -9.36
CA LEU A 282 18.30 0.89 -9.37
C LEU A 282 19.08 1.15 -8.08
N VAL A 283 19.12 2.41 -7.61
CA VAL A 283 19.77 2.76 -6.33
C VAL A 283 19.04 2.07 -5.18
N ALA A 284 17.69 2.04 -5.17
CA ALA A 284 16.92 1.31 -4.18
C ALA A 284 17.28 -0.17 -4.15
N LEU A 285 17.39 -0.81 -5.31
CA LEU A 285 17.76 -2.22 -5.43
C LEU A 285 19.18 -2.49 -4.89
N ILE A 286 20.16 -1.66 -5.28
CA ILE A 286 21.56 -1.81 -4.85
C ILE A 286 21.69 -1.58 -3.33
N THR A 287 21.07 -0.55 -2.80
CA THR A 287 21.17 -0.22 -1.35
C THR A 287 20.41 -1.21 -0.47
N SER A 288 19.42 -1.92 -1.02
CA SER A 288 18.70 -2.98 -0.29
C SER A 288 19.46 -4.30 -0.21
N ALA A 289 20.40 -4.57 -1.12
CA ALA A 289 21.09 -5.84 -1.21
C ALA A 289 21.70 -6.32 0.13
N PRO A 290 22.37 -5.48 0.95
CA PRO A 290 22.90 -5.90 2.25
C PRO A 290 21.81 -6.27 3.26
N THR A 291 20.65 -5.61 3.23
CA THR A 291 19.54 -5.87 4.15
C THR A 291 18.73 -7.10 3.73
N LEU A 292 18.57 -7.31 2.44
CA LEU A 292 17.85 -8.45 1.86
C LEU A 292 18.67 -9.77 1.95
N LEU A 293 19.99 -9.68 1.95
CA LEU A 293 20.89 -10.86 1.96
C LEU A 293 21.27 -11.33 3.38
N ARG A 294 21.22 -10.47 4.40
CA ARG A 294 21.67 -10.81 5.77
C ARG A 294 20.77 -11.75 6.56
N HIS A 295 19.55 -12.03 6.11
CA HIS A 295 18.60 -12.93 6.81
C HIS A 295 18.78 -14.43 6.50
N THR A 296 19.89 -14.86 5.88
CA THR A 296 20.12 -16.28 5.58
C THR A 296 20.87 -17.05 6.66
N GLY A 297 21.07 -16.49 7.85
CA GLY A 297 21.90 -17.07 8.91
C GLY A 297 21.19 -17.50 10.19
N GLN A 298 19.86 -17.44 10.27
CA GLN A 298 19.11 -17.92 11.44
C GLN A 298 17.87 -18.69 10.99
N VAL A 299 18.03 -19.95 10.72
CA VAL A 299 17.05 -21.04 10.83
C VAL A 299 17.62 -22.04 11.81
#